data_fa5799ab524fdc155871c14a2ca72225
#
_entry.id   fa5799ab524fdc155871c14a2ca72225
#
_cell.length_a   1.000
_cell.length_b   1.000
_cell.length_c   1.000
_cell.angle_alpha   90.00
_cell.angle_beta   90.00
_cell.angle_gamma   90.00
#
_symmetry.space_group_name_H-M   'P 1'
#
loop_
_entity.id
_entity.type
_entity.pdbx_description
1 polymer ?
#
loop_
_entity_poly.entity_id
_entity_poly.type
_entity_poly.pdbx_seq_one_letter_code
_entity_poly.pdbx_strand_id
1 'polypeptide(L)'
;MCGIFGFTGHSSWKTSVLLQALCIADEVRGQHSTGLVVQTSTSDFFMSKKALRGKSFVARGHCAFLFNRKYGNALGHNRFATAGAVNDRNAHPFAVKVGAGKWNFGVHNGIVGDKEVIARDYGVRNHDVDSAVALGAIGKLQLQGYEVIDAIEEVTNFISPRADFAFAYLNGFEKAVYLWRSPDRPLTVIDARRLNLGRWFCSTPEIFKDAWNILRGALGDLRKVTKFEAVPYRLYRVADDGEFEVEPVRELKHTSRLAWGEGVESIFDQEIPGGARRHRGSRHSSSNQRGLFGNENSDVFQGRIDYRPKGEIEL
;
A
#
# COMPACT_ATOMS: atom_id res chain seq x y z
N MET A 1 -4.45 8.49 13.76
CA MET A 1 -4.83 7.51 12.70
C MET A 1 -4.18 7.95 11.40
N CYS A 2 -3.75 7.02 10.56
CA CYS A 2 -3.20 7.37 9.25
C CYS A 2 -4.30 7.71 8.23
N GLY A 3 -3.94 8.40 7.16
CA GLY A 3 -4.81 8.69 6.04
C GLY A 3 -4.31 8.06 4.75
N ILE A 4 -5.22 7.48 3.98
CA ILE A 4 -5.00 6.90 2.66
C ILE A 4 -5.78 7.73 1.65
N PHE A 5 -5.19 8.00 0.50
CA PHE A 5 -5.88 8.57 -0.65
C PHE A 5 -5.21 8.13 -1.96
N GLY A 6 -5.95 8.24 -3.05
CA GLY A 6 -5.39 7.95 -4.37
C GLY A 6 -6.37 8.17 -5.50
N PHE A 7 -5.92 7.82 -6.70
CA PHE A 7 -6.58 8.13 -7.95
C PHE A 7 -6.32 7.06 -9.00
N THR A 8 -7.32 6.79 -9.82
CA THR A 8 -7.19 6.06 -11.09
C THR A 8 -7.94 6.81 -12.19
N GLY A 9 -7.30 6.96 -13.35
CA GLY A 9 -7.89 7.69 -14.47
C GLY A 9 -6.84 8.41 -15.32
N HIS A 10 -7.28 9.38 -16.09
CA HIS A 10 -6.38 10.21 -16.89
C HIS A 10 -5.95 11.45 -16.11
N SER A 11 -4.65 11.64 -15.95
CA SER A 11 -4.12 12.84 -15.29
C SER A 11 -4.44 14.11 -16.08
N SER A 12 -4.76 15.15 -15.35
CA SER A 12 -5.00 16.50 -15.85
C SER A 12 -4.47 17.51 -14.83
N TRP A 13 -4.46 18.79 -15.18
CA TRP A 13 -4.19 19.84 -14.19
C TRP A 13 -5.12 19.72 -12.97
N LYS A 14 -6.42 19.48 -13.21
CA LYS A 14 -7.42 19.35 -12.14
C LYS A 14 -7.13 18.18 -11.21
N THR A 15 -6.77 17.02 -11.74
CA THR A 15 -6.43 15.84 -10.93
C THR A 15 -5.13 16.07 -10.15
N SER A 16 -4.16 16.77 -10.73
CA SER A 16 -2.89 17.10 -10.06
C SER A 16 -3.09 18.05 -8.87
N VAL A 17 -3.89 19.10 -9.03
CA VAL A 17 -4.19 20.00 -7.89
C VAL A 17 -5.07 19.32 -6.83
N LEU A 18 -5.97 18.41 -7.23
CA LEU A 18 -6.78 17.66 -6.26
C LEU A 18 -5.92 16.67 -5.46
N LEU A 19 -4.93 16.00 -6.06
CA LEU A 19 -3.96 15.19 -5.33
C LEU A 19 -3.16 16.01 -4.32
N GLN A 20 -2.72 17.23 -4.68
CA GLN A 20 -2.07 18.14 -3.74
C GLN A 20 -3.01 18.56 -2.60
N ALA A 21 -4.25 18.88 -2.93
CA ALA A 21 -5.25 19.24 -1.94
C ALA A 21 -5.55 18.07 -0.98
N LEU A 22 -5.55 16.83 -1.47
CA LEU A 22 -5.69 15.62 -0.65
C LEU A 22 -4.48 15.44 0.29
N CYS A 23 -3.24 15.69 -0.15
CA CYS A 23 -2.09 15.69 0.75
C CYS A 23 -2.29 16.66 1.94
N ILE A 24 -2.94 17.81 1.70
CA ILE A 24 -3.20 18.83 2.72
C ILE A 24 -4.39 18.45 3.59
N ALA A 25 -5.52 18.07 3.00
CA ALA A 25 -6.76 17.75 3.71
C ALA A 25 -6.60 16.51 4.60
N ASP A 26 -5.90 15.50 4.12
CA ASP A 26 -5.67 14.25 4.86
C ASP A 26 -4.67 14.40 6.02
N GLU A 27 -3.99 15.55 6.14
CA GLU A 27 -3.10 15.87 7.28
C GLU A 27 -3.82 15.76 8.64
N VAL A 28 -5.14 15.95 8.67
CA VAL A 28 -5.96 15.77 9.88
C VAL A 28 -5.84 14.36 10.44
N ARG A 29 -5.52 13.36 9.62
CA ARG A 29 -5.32 11.98 10.04
C ARG A 29 -3.86 11.65 10.37
N GLY A 30 -2.90 12.33 9.76
CA GLY A 30 -1.49 12.02 10.00
C GLY A 30 -0.58 13.19 9.68
N GLN A 31 0.17 13.66 10.69
CA GLN A 31 1.04 14.85 10.58
C GLN A 31 2.53 14.52 10.58
N HIS A 32 2.91 13.25 10.74
CA HIS A 32 4.31 12.88 10.94
C HIS A 32 5.08 12.69 9.64
N SER A 33 4.43 12.17 8.61
CA SER A 33 5.04 12.08 7.28
C SER A 33 3.97 12.03 6.19
N THR A 34 4.35 12.47 4.99
CA THR A 34 3.52 12.44 3.79
C THR A 34 4.30 11.81 2.65
N GLY A 35 3.62 11.03 1.82
CA GLY A 35 4.21 10.53 0.60
C GLY A 35 3.18 10.24 -0.47
N LEU A 36 3.66 10.26 -1.70
CA LEU A 36 2.86 10.09 -2.90
C LEU A 36 3.69 9.36 -3.96
N VAL A 37 3.08 8.37 -4.61
CA VAL A 37 3.60 7.72 -5.81
C VAL A 37 2.59 7.85 -6.93
N VAL A 38 3.06 8.03 -8.16
CA VAL A 38 2.24 7.95 -9.38
C VAL A 38 2.84 6.94 -10.34
N GLN A 39 1.96 6.26 -11.09
CA GLN A 39 2.32 5.42 -12.21
C GLN A 39 1.96 6.13 -13.52
N THR A 40 2.93 6.28 -14.40
CA THR A 40 2.71 6.88 -15.71
C THR A 40 2.03 5.91 -16.68
N SER A 41 1.54 6.42 -17.78
CA SER A 41 1.00 5.60 -18.89
C SER A 41 2.05 4.63 -19.46
N THR A 42 3.34 4.98 -19.39
CA THR A 42 4.49 4.16 -19.79
C THR A 42 4.93 3.16 -18.73
N SER A 43 4.19 3.04 -17.64
CA SER A 43 4.50 2.18 -16.48
C SER A 43 5.75 2.55 -15.69
N ASP A 44 6.26 3.78 -15.85
CA ASP A 44 7.26 4.35 -14.96
C ASP A 44 6.61 4.81 -13.65
N PHE A 45 7.41 4.90 -12.58
CA PHE A 45 6.95 5.38 -11.29
C PHE A 45 7.71 6.61 -10.84
N PHE A 46 6.99 7.56 -10.26
CA PHE A 46 7.58 8.71 -9.58
C PHE A 46 7.05 8.76 -8.16
N MET A 47 7.95 8.68 -7.18
CA MET A 47 7.60 8.69 -5.78
C MET A 47 8.37 9.77 -5.03
N SER A 48 7.68 10.48 -4.15
CA SER A 48 8.28 11.31 -3.13
C SER A 48 7.63 11.02 -1.80
N LYS A 49 8.43 10.87 -0.75
CA LYS A 49 7.96 10.69 0.63
C LYS A 49 8.90 11.36 1.62
N LYS A 50 8.36 12.04 2.62
CA LYS A 50 9.11 12.84 3.57
C LYS A 50 8.49 12.81 4.97
N ALA A 51 9.33 12.89 5.98
CA ALA A 51 8.91 13.16 7.36
C ALA A 51 8.43 14.60 7.50
N LEU A 52 7.41 14.95 6.75
CA LEU A 52 6.76 16.26 6.68
C LEU A 52 5.26 16.08 6.68
N ARG A 53 4.55 16.98 7.34
CA ARG A 53 3.10 17.06 7.22
C ARG A 53 2.66 17.53 5.83
N GLY A 54 1.44 17.19 5.41
CA GLY A 54 0.93 17.40 4.05
C GLY A 54 1.11 18.81 3.51
N LYS A 55 0.74 19.83 4.27
CA LYS A 55 0.92 21.24 3.88
C LYS A 55 2.40 21.60 3.59
N SER A 56 3.31 21.16 4.45
CA SER A 56 4.74 21.40 4.27
C SER A 56 5.32 20.60 3.10
N PHE A 57 4.83 19.36 2.90
CA PHE A 57 5.22 18.51 1.78
C PHE A 57 4.88 19.16 0.43
N VAL A 58 3.65 19.66 0.29
CA VAL A 58 3.21 20.38 -0.91
C VAL A 58 3.97 21.71 -1.09
N ALA A 59 4.07 22.54 -0.04
CA ALA A 59 4.72 23.84 -0.10
C ALA A 59 6.22 23.77 -0.47
N ARG A 60 6.89 22.67 -0.12
CA ARG A 60 8.30 22.42 -0.49
C ARG A 60 8.49 21.77 -1.86
N GLY A 61 7.43 21.67 -2.67
CA GLY A 61 7.50 21.18 -4.04
C GLY A 61 7.64 19.66 -4.20
N HIS A 62 7.42 18.85 -3.14
CA HIS A 62 7.53 17.40 -3.21
C HIS A 62 6.47 16.73 -4.10
N CYS A 63 5.47 17.48 -4.59
CA CYS A 63 4.46 17.05 -5.56
C CYS A 63 4.67 17.66 -6.95
N ALA A 64 5.78 18.34 -7.24
CA ALA A 64 6.00 19.04 -8.52
C ALA A 64 5.92 18.10 -9.74
N PHE A 65 6.31 16.84 -9.58
CA PHE A 65 6.24 15.84 -10.65
C PHE A 65 4.83 15.57 -11.18
N LEU A 66 3.77 15.90 -10.42
CA LEU A 66 2.39 15.76 -10.86
C LEU A 66 2.04 16.63 -12.08
N PHE A 67 2.71 17.76 -12.25
CA PHE A 67 2.44 18.71 -13.34
C PHE A 67 3.28 18.45 -14.59
N ASN A 68 4.38 17.71 -14.43
CA ASN A 68 5.34 17.47 -15.50
C ASN A 68 5.23 16.04 -16.07
N ARG A 69 4.23 15.25 -15.63
CA ARG A 69 4.05 13.85 -16.03
C ARG A 69 2.59 13.56 -16.30
N LYS A 70 2.36 12.69 -17.29
CA LYS A 70 1.05 12.05 -17.48
C LYS A 70 1.05 10.74 -16.70
N TYR A 71 0.05 10.55 -15.85
CA TYR A 71 -0.09 9.34 -15.01
C TYR A 71 -1.53 8.84 -15.04
N GLY A 72 -1.69 7.53 -14.84
CA GLY A 72 -2.98 6.84 -14.76
C GLY A 72 -3.39 6.50 -13.33
N ASN A 73 -2.41 6.28 -12.45
CA ASN A 73 -2.66 5.88 -11.08
C ASN A 73 -1.83 6.72 -10.11
N ALA A 74 -2.38 6.97 -8.93
CA ALA A 74 -1.70 7.62 -7.83
C ALA A 74 -2.07 6.98 -6.50
N LEU A 75 -1.11 6.88 -5.58
CA LEU A 75 -1.28 6.36 -4.24
C LEU A 75 -0.58 7.26 -3.24
N GLY A 76 -1.33 7.83 -2.30
CA GLY A 76 -0.84 8.78 -1.31
C GLY A 76 -1.19 8.38 0.13
N HIS A 77 -0.43 8.92 1.07
CA HIS A 77 -0.59 8.61 2.48
C HIS A 77 -0.07 9.72 3.38
N ASN A 78 -0.85 10.00 4.43
CA ASN A 78 -0.43 10.83 5.56
C ASN A 78 -0.32 9.96 6.81
N ARG A 79 0.90 9.83 7.35
CA ARG A 79 1.19 8.93 8.46
C ARG A 79 1.03 9.59 9.81
N PHE A 80 0.32 8.91 10.71
CA PHE A 80 0.44 9.10 12.15
C PHE A 80 1.25 7.92 12.72
N ALA A 81 2.49 8.18 13.12
CA ALA A 81 3.38 7.11 13.59
C ALA A 81 2.90 6.56 14.94
N THR A 82 2.54 5.28 14.96
CA THR A 82 2.24 4.48 16.15
C THR A 82 3.41 3.57 16.50
N ALA A 83 4.20 3.16 15.50
CA ALA A 83 5.41 2.37 15.63
C ALA A 83 6.47 2.85 14.65
N GLY A 84 7.74 2.67 14.98
CA GLY A 84 8.89 3.08 14.17
C GLY A 84 9.14 4.60 14.18
N ALA A 85 10.36 5.00 13.95
CA ALA A 85 10.78 6.40 13.96
C ALA A 85 10.08 7.25 12.90
N VAL A 86 9.94 8.55 13.16
CA VAL A 86 9.47 9.54 12.19
C VAL A 86 10.64 9.97 11.31
N ASN A 87 10.76 9.34 10.16
CA ASN A 87 11.78 9.61 9.14
C ASN A 87 11.24 9.30 7.75
N ASP A 88 11.99 9.67 6.71
CA ASP A 88 11.61 9.46 5.31
C ASP A 88 11.49 7.98 4.96
N ARG A 89 12.33 7.12 5.54
CA ARG A 89 12.33 5.67 5.32
C ARG A 89 11.01 5.04 5.74
N ASN A 90 10.50 5.43 6.90
CA ASN A 90 9.30 4.90 7.51
C ASN A 90 8.01 5.57 7.00
N ALA A 91 8.12 6.56 6.11
CA ALA A 91 6.97 7.14 5.42
C ALA A 91 6.44 6.18 4.34
N HIS A 92 5.11 6.15 4.16
CA HIS A 92 4.46 5.50 3.03
C HIS A 92 4.53 6.39 1.77
N PRO A 93 4.31 5.84 0.57
CA PRO A 93 4.12 4.43 0.22
C PRO A 93 5.39 3.59 0.38
N PHE A 94 5.21 2.26 0.57
CA PHE A 94 6.29 1.30 0.49
C PHE A 94 6.36 0.70 -0.91
N ALA A 95 7.55 0.64 -1.49
CA ALA A 95 7.80 -0.08 -2.73
C ALA A 95 7.96 -1.58 -2.42
N VAL A 96 7.35 -2.41 -3.24
CA VAL A 96 7.27 -3.86 -3.09
C VAL A 96 7.79 -4.50 -4.36
N LYS A 97 8.90 -5.22 -4.26
CA LYS A 97 9.48 -5.97 -5.39
C LYS A 97 8.65 -7.21 -5.67
N VAL A 98 8.21 -7.38 -6.92
CA VAL A 98 7.35 -8.49 -7.34
C VAL A 98 7.91 -9.25 -8.55
N GLY A 99 9.11 -8.91 -8.99
CA GLY A 99 9.81 -9.55 -10.08
C GLY A 99 11.09 -8.79 -10.45
N ALA A 100 11.87 -9.30 -11.38
CA ALA A 100 13.02 -8.59 -11.93
C ALA A 100 12.55 -7.27 -12.58
N GLY A 101 12.99 -6.14 -12.02
CA GLY A 101 12.58 -4.81 -12.50
C GLY A 101 11.08 -4.49 -12.33
N LYS A 102 10.29 -5.31 -11.60
CA LYS A 102 8.85 -5.11 -11.40
C LYS A 102 8.56 -4.70 -9.97
N TRP A 103 7.79 -3.62 -9.83
CA TRP A 103 7.47 -3.01 -8.55
C TRP A 103 5.98 -2.72 -8.41
N ASN A 104 5.49 -2.95 -7.22
CA ASN A 104 4.19 -2.52 -6.74
C ASN A 104 4.39 -1.55 -5.57
N PHE A 105 3.33 -0.87 -5.16
CA PHE A 105 3.41 0.10 -4.05
C PHE A 105 2.22 -0.08 -3.13
N GLY A 106 2.45 0.04 -1.83
CA GLY A 106 1.38 -0.12 -0.86
C GLY A 106 1.36 0.94 0.22
N VAL A 107 0.16 1.23 0.70
CA VAL A 107 -0.09 2.05 1.89
C VAL A 107 -1.04 1.32 2.82
N HIS A 108 -0.93 1.62 4.10
CA HIS A 108 -1.72 0.99 5.15
C HIS A 108 -2.10 2.00 6.22
N ASN A 109 -3.35 1.97 6.63
CA ASN A 109 -3.86 2.64 7.82
C ASN A 109 -4.37 1.59 8.81
N GLY A 110 -3.72 1.47 9.95
CA GLY A 110 -4.09 0.52 10.98
C GLY A 110 -2.89 0.02 11.78
N ILE A 111 -3.06 -1.14 12.37
CA ILE A 111 -2.04 -1.87 13.11
C ILE A 111 -2.08 -3.33 12.66
N VAL A 112 -0.95 -3.83 12.20
CA VAL A 112 -0.73 -5.24 11.91
C VAL A 112 0.02 -5.84 13.10
N GLY A 113 -0.62 -6.76 13.80
CA GLY A 113 0.01 -7.47 14.91
C GLY A 113 1.09 -8.43 14.43
N ASP A 114 2.00 -8.79 15.35
CA ASP A 114 2.97 -9.89 15.16
C ASP A 114 3.83 -9.79 13.90
N LYS A 115 4.29 -8.57 13.54
CA LYS A 115 5.10 -8.34 12.35
C LYS A 115 6.37 -9.23 12.29
N GLU A 116 6.91 -9.63 13.43
CA GLU A 116 8.06 -10.54 13.54
C GLU A 116 7.70 -11.95 13.06
N VAL A 117 6.47 -12.39 13.35
CA VAL A 117 5.94 -13.69 12.89
C VAL A 117 5.73 -13.64 11.37
N ILE A 118 5.12 -12.58 10.85
CA ILE A 118 4.96 -12.39 9.41
C ILE A 118 6.33 -12.38 8.71
N ALA A 119 7.28 -11.63 9.26
CA ALA A 119 8.63 -11.54 8.69
C ALA A 119 9.31 -12.91 8.61
N ARG A 120 9.17 -13.73 9.64
CA ARG A 120 9.72 -15.09 9.69
C ARG A 120 9.00 -16.04 8.74
N ASP A 121 7.68 -16.07 8.78
CA ASP A 121 6.89 -17.11 8.11
C ASP A 121 6.85 -16.88 6.58
N TYR A 122 6.85 -15.62 6.13
CA TYR A 122 6.96 -15.29 4.71
C TYR A 122 8.39 -15.06 4.23
N GLY A 123 9.40 -15.14 5.11
CA GLY A 123 10.81 -14.94 4.75
C GLY A 123 11.09 -13.52 4.22
N VAL A 124 10.43 -12.51 4.79
CA VAL A 124 10.65 -11.10 4.45
C VAL A 124 11.50 -10.43 5.51
N ARG A 125 12.16 -9.32 5.12
CA ARG A 125 12.96 -8.55 6.07
C ARG A 125 12.07 -7.93 7.14
N ASN A 126 12.44 -8.10 8.42
CA ASN A 126 11.80 -7.37 9.50
C ASN A 126 12.08 -5.86 9.35
N HIS A 127 11.03 -5.06 9.44
CA HIS A 127 11.07 -3.61 9.32
C HIS A 127 10.51 -2.94 10.58
N ASP A 128 10.90 -1.69 10.85
CA ASP A 128 10.40 -0.94 12.02
C ASP A 128 8.88 -0.70 11.94
N VAL A 129 8.35 -0.64 10.72
CA VAL A 129 6.93 -0.41 10.44
C VAL A 129 6.28 -1.71 9.98
N ASP A 130 5.22 -2.11 10.67
CA ASP A 130 4.43 -3.31 10.41
C ASP A 130 3.86 -3.38 8.99
N SER A 131 3.42 -2.24 8.48
CA SER A 131 2.92 -2.11 7.10
C SER A 131 3.93 -2.57 6.05
N ALA A 132 5.22 -2.24 6.24
CA ALA A 132 6.27 -2.63 5.31
C ALA A 132 6.46 -4.16 5.29
N VAL A 133 6.29 -4.80 6.45
CA VAL A 133 6.40 -6.27 6.57
C VAL A 133 5.22 -6.95 5.89
N ALA A 134 3.98 -6.51 6.16
CA ALA A 134 2.79 -7.08 5.55
C ALA A 134 2.79 -6.91 4.02
N LEU A 135 3.12 -5.71 3.52
CA LEU A 135 3.24 -5.45 2.09
C LEU A 135 4.39 -6.24 1.45
N GLY A 136 5.50 -6.40 2.17
CA GLY A 136 6.63 -7.24 1.77
C GLY A 136 6.23 -8.71 1.62
N ALA A 137 5.38 -9.23 2.51
CA ALA A 137 4.86 -10.60 2.42
C ALA A 137 4.02 -10.81 1.15
N ILE A 138 3.13 -9.85 0.80
CA ILE A 138 2.39 -9.87 -0.46
C ILE A 138 3.36 -9.92 -1.66
N GLY A 139 4.41 -9.11 -1.66
CA GLY A 139 5.42 -9.12 -2.74
C GLY A 139 6.19 -10.42 -2.80
N LYS A 140 6.52 -11.00 -1.65
CA LYS A 140 7.24 -12.28 -1.58
C LYS A 140 6.43 -13.43 -2.18
N LEU A 141 5.13 -13.50 -1.90
CA LEU A 141 4.24 -14.48 -2.52
C LEU A 141 4.17 -14.28 -4.04
N GLN A 142 4.07 -13.04 -4.53
CA GLN A 142 4.09 -12.78 -5.97
C GLN A 142 5.43 -13.20 -6.61
N LEU A 143 6.57 -13.03 -5.95
CA LEU A 143 7.87 -13.56 -6.40
C LEU A 143 7.89 -15.10 -6.45
N GLN A 144 7.05 -15.76 -5.68
CA GLN A 144 6.85 -17.22 -5.69
C GLN A 144 5.83 -17.68 -6.73
N GLY A 145 5.24 -16.77 -7.51
CA GLY A 145 4.29 -17.07 -8.58
C GLY A 145 2.81 -16.96 -8.19
N TYR A 146 2.49 -16.48 -7.00
CA TYR A 146 1.09 -16.20 -6.63
C TYR A 146 0.55 -15.02 -7.46
N GLU A 147 -0.69 -15.14 -7.90
CA GLU A 147 -1.42 -13.99 -8.44
C GLU A 147 -1.65 -12.95 -7.34
N VAL A 148 -1.78 -11.68 -7.73
CA VAL A 148 -1.88 -10.57 -6.76
C VAL A 148 -3.06 -10.73 -5.79
N ILE A 149 -4.21 -11.20 -6.29
CA ILE A 149 -5.42 -11.40 -5.49
C ILE A 149 -5.19 -12.50 -4.44
N ASP A 150 -4.58 -13.60 -4.83
CA ASP A 150 -4.30 -14.73 -3.95
C ASP A 150 -3.23 -14.36 -2.90
N ALA A 151 -2.21 -13.60 -3.28
CA ALA A 151 -1.21 -13.08 -2.36
C ALA A 151 -1.79 -12.11 -1.32
N ILE A 152 -2.73 -11.24 -1.75
CA ILE A 152 -3.45 -10.32 -0.85
C ILE A 152 -4.34 -11.13 0.10
N GLU A 153 -5.11 -12.10 -0.41
CA GLU A 153 -5.99 -12.95 0.39
C GLU A 153 -5.20 -13.71 1.46
N GLU A 154 -4.12 -14.37 1.08
CA GLU A 154 -3.26 -15.16 1.96
C GLU A 154 -2.72 -14.32 3.13
N VAL A 155 -2.09 -13.18 2.84
CA VAL A 155 -1.55 -12.29 3.89
C VAL A 155 -2.68 -11.69 4.72
N THR A 156 -3.82 -11.33 4.12
CA THR A 156 -4.96 -10.78 4.86
C THR A 156 -5.57 -11.80 5.81
N ASN A 157 -5.71 -13.06 5.39
CA ASN A 157 -6.20 -14.15 6.24
C ASN A 157 -5.27 -14.37 7.44
N PHE A 158 -3.96 -14.30 7.21
CA PHE A 158 -2.97 -14.45 8.27
C PHE A 158 -3.05 -13.34 9.31
N ILE A 159 -3.22 -12.07 8.89
CA ILE A 159 -3.24 -10.91 9.81
C ILE A 159 -4.62 -10.63 10.41
N SER A 160 -5.71 -10.99 9.74
CA SER A 160 -7.08 -10.56 10.06
C SER A 160 -7.52 -10.79 11.51
N PRO A 161 -7.13 -11.88 12.20
CA PRO A 161 -7.54 -12.11 13.59
C PRO A 161 -6.96 -11.09 14.59
N ARG A 162 -5.88 -10.37 14.20
CA ARG A 162 -5.08 -9.54 15.11
C ARG A 162 -4.84 -8.12 14.62
N ALA A 163 -5.44 -7.77 13.47
CA ALA A 163 -5.18 -6.50 12.80
C ALA A 163 -6.44 -5.68 12.60
N ASP A 164 -6.32 -4.36 12.76
CA ASP A 164 -7.24 -3.38 12.21
C ASP A 164 -6.57 -2.72 11.01
N PHE A 165 -7.17 -2.80 9.84
CA PHE A 165 -6.50 -2.36 8.63
C PHE A 165 -7.41 -1.74 7.59
N ALA A 166 -6.87 -0.79 6.85
CA ALA A 166 -7.26 -0.44 5.49
C ALA A 166 -5.99 -0.39 4.65
N PHE A 167 -6.01 -1.06 3.52
CA PHE A 167 -4.91 -1.09 2.58
C PHE A 167 -5.32 -0.51 1.23
N ALA A 168 -4.36 0.11 0.55
CA ALA A 168 -4.42 0.34 -0.87
C ALA A 168 -3.08 -0.12 -1.49
N TYR A 169 -3.17 -0.92 -2.55
CA TYR A 169 -2.04 -1.57 -3.20
C TYR A 169 -2.07 -1.32 -4.70
N LEU A 170 -1.12 -0.54 -5.19
CA LEU A 170 -0.96 -0.25 -6.61
C LEU A 170 -0.18 -1.37 -7.27
N ASN A 171 -0.86 -2.16 -8.11
CA ASN A 171 -0.24 -3.15 -8.96
C ASN A 171 0.25 -2.45 -10.25
N GLY A 172 1.55 -2.31 -10.35
CA GLY A 172 2.17 -1.62 -11.47
C GLY A 172 2.05 -2.34 -12.80
N PHE A 173 1.90 -3.65 -12.78
CA PHE A 173 1.75 -4.45 -13.99
C PHE A 173 0.32 -4.35 -14.56
N GLU A 174 -0.70 -4.51 -13.73
CA GLU A 174 -2.10 -4.44 -14.12
C GLU A 174 -2.63 -3.01 -14.26
N LYS A 175 -1.86 -2.01 -13.81
CA LYS A 175 -2.28 -0.60 -13.76
C LYS A 175 -3.58 -0.40 -12.97
N ALA A 176 -3.70 -1.12 -11.86
CA ALA A 176 -4.87 -1.11 -11.00
C ALA A 176 -4.47 -0.88 -9.54
N VAL A 177 -5.41 -0.35 -8.76
CA VAL A 177 -5.27 -0.23 -7.31
C VAL A 177 -6.24 -1.21 -6.65
N TYR A 178 -5.70 -2.04 -5.77
CA TYR A 178 -6.46 -2.95 -4.93
C TYR A 178 -6.74 -2.30 -3.59
N LEU A 179 -8.00 -2.36 -3.14
CA LEU A 179 -8.49 -1.74 -1.92
C LEU A 179 -9.19 -2.78 -1.05
N TRP A 180 -8.84 -2.86 0.24
CA TRP A 180 -9.54 -3.71 1.20
C TRP A 180 -9.38 -3.18 2.62
N ARG A 181 -10.30 -3.56 3.51
CA ARG A 181 -10.31 -3.08 4.89
C ARG A 181 -10.95 -4.04 5.88
N SER A 182 -10.63 -3.87 7.17
CA SER A 182 -11.38 -4.39 8.31
C SER A 182 -12.55 -3.46 8.69
N PRO A 183 -13.50 -3.89 9.56
CA PRO A 183 -14.66 -3.07 9.95
C PRO A 183 -14.30 -1.70 10.53
N ASP A 184 -13.24 -1.62 11.33
CA ASP A 184 -12.90 -0.44 12.13
C ASP A 184 -12.04 0.60 11.39
N ARG A 185 -11.69 0.36 10.12
CA ARG A 185 -10.88 1.25 9.30
C ARG A 185 -11.64 1.71 8.06
N PRO A 186 -12.07 2.97 8.02
CA PRO A 186 -12.86 3.48 6.89
C PRO A 186 -12.02 3.54 5.61
N LEU A 187 -12.66 3.25 4.49
CA LEU A 187 -12.11 3.41 3.15
C LEU A 187 -13.27 3.64 2.16
N THR A 188 -13.25 4.79 1.51
CA THR A 188 -14.32 5.24 0.61
C THR A 188 -13.80 5.28 -0.82
N VAL A 189 -14.57 4.74 -1.74
CA VAL A 189 -14.37 4.88 -3.19
C VAL A 189 -15.28 6.00 -3.71
N ILE A 190 -14.76 6.82 -4.61
CA ILE A 190 -15.40 8.03 -5.10
C ILE A 190 -15.30 8.03 -6.62
N ASP A 191 -16.44 8.17 -7.29
CA ASP A 191 -16.51 8.25 -8.75
C ASP A 191 -16.78 9.69 -9.19
N ALA A 192 -15.79 10.31 -9.82
CA ALA A 192 -15.84 11.65 -10.37
C ALA A 192 -15.72 11.67 -11.92
N ARG A 193 -15.95 10.53 -12.57
CA ARG A 193 -15.85 10.38 -14.04
C ARG A 193 -16.83 11.29 -14.78
N ARG A 194 -18.01 11.57 -14.23
CA ARG A 194 -18.97 12.54 -14.80
C ARG A 194 -18.43 13.97 -14.91
N LEU A 195 -17.30 14.24 -14.25
CA LEU A 195 -16.56 15.50 -14.31
C LEU A 195 -15.21 15.36 -15.07
N ASN A 196 -14.98 14.21 -15.72
CA ASN A 196 -13.70 13.85 -16.32
C ASN A 196 -12.52 13.89 -15.33
N LEU A 197 -12.80 13.48 -14.08
CA LEU A 197 -11.82 13.47 -13.00
C LEU A 197 -11.43 12.05 -12.55
N GLY A 198 -11.89 11.00 -13.23
CA GLY A 198 -11.55 9.61 -12.90
C GLY A 198 -12.18 9.11 -11.60
N ARG A 199 -11.62 8.06 -11.05
CA ARG A 199 -12.03 7.46 -9.77
C ARG A 199 -11.00 7.78 -8.70
N TRP A 200 -11.49 7.96 -7.48
CA TRP A 200 -10.70 8.32 -6.30
C TRP A 200 -11.00 7.36 -5.17
N PHE A 201 -10.11 7.32 -4.21
CA PHE A 201 -10.36 6.68 -2.93
C PHE A 201 -9.68 7.47 -1.83
N CYS A 202 -10.27 7.45 -0.65
CA CYS A 202 -9.69 8.06 0.55
C CYS A 202 -10.23 7.39 1.81
N SER A 203 -9.57 7.64 2.92
CA SER A 203 -9.98 7.07 4.21
C SER A 203 -11.41 7.45 4.57
N THR A 204 -11.81 8.72 4.40
CA THR A 204 -13.19 9.16 4.64
C THR A 204 -13.65 10.17 3.58
N PRO A 205 -14.95 10.23 3.26
CA PRO A 205 -15.46 11.14 2.25
C PRO A 205 -15.31 12.63 2.62
N GLU A 206 -15.21 12.94 3.90
CA GLU A 206 -14.99 14.30 4.39
C GLU A 206 -13.63 14.84 3.92
N ILE A 207 -12.60 14.02 3.93
CA ILE A 207 -11.25 14.38 3.43
C ILE A 207 -11.32 14.80 1.95
N PHE A 208 -12.05 14.04 1.15
CA PHE A 208 -12.25 14.38 -0.27
C PHE A 208 -13.03 15.69 -0.43
N LYS A 209 -14.08 15.89 0.37
CA LYS A 209 -14.86 17.12 0.39
C LYS A 209 -14.01 18.32 0.79
N ASP A 210 -13.16 18.17 1.80
CA ASP A 210 -12.27 19.24 2.26
C ASP A 210 -11.21 19.57 1.20
N ALA A 211 -10.61 18.58 0.56
CA ALA A 211 -9.72 18.79 -0.57
C ALA A 211 -10.41 19.51 -1.74
N TRP A 212 -11.67 19.16 -2.03
CA TRP A 212 -12.48 19.83 -3.04
C TRP A 212 -12.73 21.30 -2.70
N ASN A 213 -13.04 21.58 -1.44
CA ASN A 213 -13.31 22.94 -0.94
C ASN A 213 -12.06 23.83 -0.98
N ILE A 214 -10.86 23.26 -0.75
CA ILE A 214 -9.58 23.99 -0.92
C ILE A 214 -9.48 24.60 -2.33
N LEU A 215 -10.01 23.93 -3.33
CA LEU A 215 -9.95 24.34 -4.74
C LEU A 215 -11.08 25.28 -5.19
N ARG A 216 -11.95 25.70 -4.28
CA ARG A 216 -12.98 26.76 -4.47
C ARG A 216 -13.78 26.64 -5.75
N GLY A 217 -14.27 25.45 -6.09
CA GLY A 217 -15.15 25.24 -7.25
C GLY A 217 -14.42 25.06 -8.60
N ALA A 218 -13.09 25.10 -8.64
CA ALA A 218 -12.32 24.90 -9.87
C ALA A 218 -12.53 23.52 -10.53
N LEU A 219 -13.02 22.54 -9.76
CA LEU A 219 -13.25 21.18 -10.21
C LEU A 219 -14.63 20.92 -10.80
N GLY A 220 -15.60 21.79 -10.54
CA GLY A 220 -16.98 21.65 -10.96
C GLY A 220 -17.94 21.34 -9.80
N ASP A 221 -19.12 20.81 -10.11
CA ASP A 221 -20.18 20.57 -9.14
C ASP A 221 -20.00 19.22 -8.42
N LEU A 222 -19.69 19.26 -7.13
CA LEU A 222 -19.50 18.06 -6.28
C LEU A 222 -20.74 17.14 -6.24
N ARG A 223 -21.95 17.65 -6.50
CA ARG A 223 -23.18 16.84 -6.56
C ARG A 223 -23.18 15.81 -7.70
N LYS A 224 -22.32 15.98 -8.70
CA LYS A 224 -22.11 15.02 -9.80
C LYS A 224 -21.14 13.86 -9.42
N VAL A 225 -20.59 13.89 -8.23
CA VAL A 225 -19.68 12.87 -7.72
C VAL A 225 -20.47 11.88 -6.88
N THR A 226 -20.29 10.59 -7.16
CA THR A 226 -20.88 9.51 -6.37
C THR A 226 -19.82 8.84 -5.49
N LYS A 227 -20.24 8.19 -4.42
CA LYS A 227 -19.33 7.52 -3.48
C LYS A 227 -20.00 6.31 -2.84
N PHE A 228 -19.17 5.35 -2.45
CA PHE A 228 -19.57 4.24 -1.57
C PHE A 228 -18.44 3.90 -0.60
N GLU A 229 -18.79 3.38 0.55
CA GLU A 229 -17.82 2.86 1.50
C GLU A 229 -17.48 1.40 1.15
N ALA A 230 -16.20 1.06 1.06
CA ALA A 230 -15.77 -0.30 0.80
C ALA A 230 -16.29 -1.23 1.91
N VAL A 231 -16.95 -2.32 1.54
CA VAL A 231 -17.46 -3.31 2.50
C VAL A 231 -16.28 -4.02 3.16
N PRO A 232 -16.29 -4.23 4.48
CA PRO A 232 -15.23 -4.95 5.17
C PRO A 232 -14.99 -6.34 4.58
N TYR A 233 -13.72 -6.75 4.56
CA TYR A 233 -13.28 -8.06 4.05
C TYR A 233 -13.68 -8.34 2.61
N ARG A 234 -13.88 -7.30 1.80
CA ARG A 234 -14.00 -7.41 0.35
C ARG A 234 -12.85 -6.71 -0.33
N LEU A 235 -12.28 -7.39 -1.31
CA LEU A 235 -11.20 -6.86 -2.14
C LEU A 235 -11.81 -6.22 -3.38
N TYR A 236 -11.51 -4.94 -3.58
CA TYR A 236 -11.93 -4.17 -4.75
C TYR A 236 -10.74 -3.93 -5.66
N ARG A 237 -10.94 -4.07 -6.95
CA ARG A 237 -10.00 -3.64 -7.99
C ARG A 237 -10.51 -2.33 -8.60
N VAL A 238 -9.76 -1.25 -8.47
CA VAL A 238 -10.08 0.06 -9.03
C VAL A 238 -9.09 0.35 -10.13
N ALA A 239 -9.58 0.48 -11.34
CA ALA A 239 -8.78 0.80 -12.53
C ALA A 239 -9.55 1.74 -13.46
N ASP A 240 -8.89 2.27 -14.47
CA ASP A 240 -9.51 3.17 -15.46
C ASP A 240 -9.99 2.40 -16.71
N ASP A 241 -10.08 1.09 -16.63
CA ASP A 241 -10.33 0.18 -17.75
C ASP A 241 -11.80 -0.18 -18.00
N GLY A 242 -12.75 0.55 -17.41
CA GLY A 242 -14.15 0.20 -17.57
C GLY A 242 -15.18 1.29 -17.28
N GLU A 243 -16.33 1.18 -17.94
CA GLU A 243 -17.53 1.98 -17.68
C GLU A 243 -18.30 1.49 -16.45
N PHE A 244 -17.95 0.33 -15.92
CA PHE A 244 -18.69 -0.37 -14.87
C PHE A 244 -18.47 0.24 -13.47
N GLU A 245 -19.42 0.02 -12.61
CA GLU A 245 -19.28 0.28 -11.18
C GLU A 245 -18.15 -0.58 -10.59
N VAL A 246 -17.51 -0.07 -9.54
CA VAL A 246 -16.44 -0.79 -8.87
C VAL A 246 -17.06 -1.89 -8.00
N GLU A 247 -16.95 -3.13 -8.47
CA GLU A 247 -17.43 -4.33 -7.79
C GLU A 247 -16.31 -5.03 -7.00
N PRO A 248 -16.62 -5.75 -5.92
CA PRO A 248 -15.63 -6.56 -5.23
C PRO A 248 -15.20 -7.74 -6.13
N VAL A 249 -13.89 -7.93 -6.26
CA VAL A 249 -13.30 -9.04 -7.05
C VAL A 249 -13.10 -10.30 -6.22
N ARG A 250 -13.09 -10.20 -4.88
CA ARG A 250 -12.93 -11.32 -3.96
C ARG A 250 -13.55 -11.01 -2.59
N GLU A 251 -14.19 -12.02 -1.97
CA GLU A 251 -14.48 -12.01 -0.54
C GLU A 251 -13.27 -12.60 0.20
N LEU A 252 -12.73 -11.83 1.16
CA LEU A 252 -11.61 -12.27 1.97
C LEU A 252 -12.13 -13.06 3.18
N LYS A 253 -11.51 -14.17 3.50
CA LYS A 253 -11.87 -14.95 4.67
C LYS A 253 -11.61 -14.16 5.94
N HIS A 254 -12.51 -14.24 6.87
CA HIS A 254 -12.40 -13.62 8.18
C HIS A 254 -12.38 -14.71 9.25
N THR A 255 -11.25 -14.86 9.91
CA THR A 255 -11.15 -15.67 11.12
C THR A 255 -11.45 -14.77 12.32
N SER A 256 -12.53 -15.04 13.07
CA SER A 256 -12.86 -14.26 14.26
C SER A 256 -11.81 -14.50 15.36
N ARG A 257 -11.48 -13.46 16.14
CA ARG A 257 -10.60 -13.57 17.33
C ARG A 257 -11.02 -14.66 18.32
N LEU A 258 -12.28 -15.05 18.30
CA LEU A 258 -12.84 -16.10 19.19
C LEU A 258 -12.44 -17.53 18.77
N ALA A 259 -12.02 -17.76 17.54
CA ALA A 259 -11.63 -19.08 17.04
C ALA A 259 -10.21 -19.52 17.49
N TRP A 260 -9.42 -18.65 18.10
CA TRP A 260 -8.04 -18.93 18.52
C TRP A 260 -7.90 -19.46 19.94
N GLY A 261 -9.01 -19.59 20.70
CA GLY A 261 -9.01 -20.14 22.06
C GLY A 261 -9.09 -21.66 22.17
N GLU A 262 -9.44 -22.35 21.09
CA GLU A 262 -9.59 -23.80 21.09
C GLU A 262 -8.82 -24.38 19.88
N GLY A 263 -7.62 -24.90 20.15
CA GLY A 263 -6.89 -25.93 19.41
C GLY A 263 -6.95 -25.86 17.88
N VAL A 264 -6.36 -24.84 17.25
CA VAL A 264 -6.03 -24.91 15.83
C VAL A 264 -4.74 -25.71 15.70
N GLU A 265 -4.85 -27.00 15.37
CA GLU A 265 -3.75 -27.75 14.79
C GLU A 265 -3.22 -26.99 13.59
N SER A 266 -1.92 -26.73 13.60
CA SER A 266 -1.19 -26.03 12.54
C SER A 266 -1.56 -26.60 11.19
N ILE A 267 -2.06 -25.77 10.26
CA ILE A 267 -2.33 -26.13 8.85
C ILE A 267 -1.02 -26.60 8.15
N PHE A 268 0.12 -26.48 8.81
CA PHE A 268 1.45 -26.88 8.32
C PHE A 268 1.78 -28.36 8.54
N ASP A 269 0.89 -29.18 9.14
CA ASP A 269 1.07 -30.63 9.29
C ASP A 269 0.48 -31.46 8.13
N GLN A 270 0.03 -30.84 7.07
CA GLN A 270 -0.25 -31.58 5.84
C GLN A 270 1.07 -31.89 5.13
N GLU A 271 1.48 -33.14 5.22
CA GLU A 271 2.63 -33.71 4.55
C GLU A 271 2.57 -33.42 3.03
N ILE A 272 3.54 -32.68 2.54
CA ILE A 272 3.82 -32.61 1.11
C ILE A 272 4.36 -34.00 0.70
N PRO A 273 3.71 -34.74 -0.17
CA PRO A 273 4.24 -36.05 -0.59
C PRO A 273 5.53 -35.81 -1.40
N GLY A 274 6.68 -36.17 -0.84
CA GLY A 274 7.91 -36.29 -1.61
C GLY A 274 9.17 -35.60 -1.11
N GLY A 275 9.27 -35.17 0.15
CA GLY A 275 10.48 -34.55 0.71
C GLY A 275 11.18 -35.41 1.76
N ALA A 276 12.42 -35.82 1.50
CA ALA A 276 13.24 -36.67 2.37
C ALA A 276 13.46 -36.07 3.77
N ARG A 277 13.20 -36.87 4.80
CA ARG A 277 13.50 -36.61 6.23
C ARG A 277 14.96 -36.28 6.43
N ARG A 278 15.29 -35.10 6.97
CA ARG A 278 16.59 -34.84 7.60
C ARG A 278 16.46 -34.80 9.12
N HIS A 279 17.21 -35.69 9.76
CA HIS A 279 17.31 -35.86 11.20
C HIS A 279 17.73 -34.56 11.93
N ARG A 280 17.01 -34.27 13.01
CA ARG A 280 17.41 -33.33 14.05
C ARG A 280 18.59 -33.89 14.86
N GLY A 281 19.74 -33.28 14.77
CA GLY A 281 20.86 -33.48 15.69
C GLY A 281 21.08 -32.24 16.51
N SER A 282 20.87 -32.37 17.83
CA SER A 282 21.27 -31.39 18.84
C SER A 282 22.78 -31.25 18.90
N ARG A 283 23.32 -30.01 18.95
CA ARG A 283 24.55 -29.70 19.71
C ARG A 283 24.75 -28.19 19.86
N HIS A 284 24.90 -27.76 21.10
CA HIS A 284 25.52 -26.49 21.52
C HIS A 284 26.96 -26.37 21.00
N SER A 285 27.34 -25.20 20.53
CA SER A 285 28.61 -24.57 20.94
C SER A 285 28.73 -23.16 20.36
N SER A 286 29.16 -22.26 21.22
CA SER A 286 29.58 -20.89 20.96
C SER A 286 30.83 -20.84 20.10
N SER A 287 30.92 -19.94 19.12
CA SER A 287 32.17 -19.24 18.81
C SER A 287 31.93 -18.05 17.87
N ASN A 288 32.52 -16.92 18.24
CA ASN A 288 32.73 -15.72 17.46
C ASN A 288 33.28 -16.02 16.06
N GLN A 289 32.63 -15.50 15.03
CA GLN A 289 33.32 -15.09 13.81
C GLN A 289 32.71 -13.83 13.24
N ARG A 290 33.48 -12.75 13.28
CA ARG A 290 33.30 -11.58 12.41
C ARG A 290 33.50 -12.03 10.97
N GLY A 291 32.50 -11.92 10.14
CA GLY A 291 32.57 -12.18 8.71
C GLY A 291 31.81 -11.08 7.96
N LEU A 292 32.56 -10.36 7.15
CA LEU A 292 32.14 -9.43 6.10
C LEU A 292 30.80 -9.81 5.48
N PHE A 293 29.81 -8.97 5.72
CA PHE A 293 28.61 -8.95 4.90
C PHE A 293 28.61 -7.66 4.09
N GLY A 294 28.75 -7.86 2.77
CA GLY A 294 28.51 -6.82 1.80
C GLY A 294 27.10 -6.24 1.98
N ASN A 295 27.00 -4.95 1.74
CA ASN A 295 25.75 -4.20 1.67
C ASN A 295 24.83 -4.78 0.57
N GLU A 296 24.04 -5.80 0.90
CA GLU A 296 22.91 -6.16 0.04
C GLU A 296 21.75 -5.24 0.35
N ASN A 297 21.37 -4.52 -0.68
CA ASN A 297 20.43 -3.42 -0.72
C ASN A 297 19.05 -3.78 -0.17
N SER A 298 18.52 -2.84 0.60
CA SER A 298 17.20 -2.90 1.19
C SER A 298 16.12 -2.96 0.09
N ASP A 299 15.21 -3.93 0.17
CA ASP A 299 14.02 -4.05 -0.70
C ASP A 299 12.99 -2.91 -0.50
N VAL A 300 13.36 -1.85 0.23
CA VAL A 300 12.51 -0.68 0.52
C VAL A 300 13.17 0.58 -0.03
N PHE A 301 12.50 1.22 -0.97
CA PHE A 301 12.96 2.45 -1.59
C PHE A 301 12.96 3.64 -0.62
N GLN A 302 14.00 4.46 -0.70
CA GLN A 302 14.16 5.68 0.08
C GLN A 302 14.47 6.86 -0.87
N GLY A 303 13.55 7.82 -0.96
CA GLY A 303 13.80 9.06 -1.70
C GLY A 303 12.97 9.22 -2.98
N ARG A 304 13.45 10.08 -3.88
CA ARG A 304 12.86 10.30 -5.20
C ARG A 304 13.34 9.22 -6.15
N ILE A 305 12.42 8.53 -6.81
CA ILE A 305 12.72 7.47 -7.75
C ILE A 305 12.23 7.89 -9.13
N ASP A 306 13.14 7.93 -10.09
CA ASP A 306 12.83 7.92 -11.52
C ASP A 306 13.04 6.47 -11.98
N TYR A 307 11.98 5.66 -11.92
CA TYR A 307 12.04 4.29 -12.44
C TYR A 307 11.72 4.28 -13.92
N ARG A 308 12.68 3.86 -14.74
CA ARG A 308 12.48 3.59 -16.17
C ARG A 308 12.72 2.11 -16.43
N PRO A 309 11.85 1.42 -17.22
CA PRO A 309 12.01 -0.01 -17.48
C PRO A 309 13.27 -0.37 -18.28
N LYS A 310 14.05 0.61 -18.76
CA LYS A 310 15.29 0.43 -19.51
C LYS A 310 16.47 0.98 -18.71
N GLY A 311 17.01 0.15 -17.87
CA GLY A 311 18.24 0.41 -17.12
C GLY A 311 18.24 -0.39 -15.84
N GLU A 312 19.22 -1.23 -15.67
CA GLU A 312 19.52 -1.84 -14.39
C GLU A 312 19.78 -0.71 -13.39
N ILE A 313 19.02 -0.67 -12.30
CA ILE A 313 19.38 0.15 -11.16
C ILE A 313 20.50 -0.62 -10.47
N GLU A 314 21.74 -0.22 -10.68
CA GLU A 314 22.80 -0.51 -9.73
C GLU A 314 22.42 0.20 -8.42
N LEU A 315 22.17 -0.58 -7.40
CA LEU A 315 21.86 -0.17 -6.04
C LEU A 315 23.13 -0.10 -5.22
#